data_57b8f01ce1ce5dccf505a5684d71e712
#
_entry.id   57b8f01ce1ce5dccf505a5684d71e712
#
_cell.length_a   1.000
_cell.length_b   1.000
_cell.length_c   1.000
_cell.angle_alpha   90.00
_cell.angle_beta   90.00
_cell.angle_gamma   90.00
#
_symmetry.space_group_name_H-M   'P 1'
#
loop_
_entity.id
_entity.type
_entity.pdbx_description
1 polymer ?
#
loop_
_entity_poly.entity_id
_entity_poly.type
_entity_poly.pdbx_seq_one_letter_code
_entity_poly.pdbx_strand_id
1 'polypeptide(L)'
;MNLVMVLAALSGAVAVAAGAFGAHGASGQAAEWLRTGGQYQLIHAVAALVALRLDARGPAWLFVAGAALFAGTLYLMALGAPRWLGAVTPLGGLLLIGGWLWLAVTGMRG
;
A
#
# COMPACT_ATOMS: atom_id res chain seq x y z
N MET A 1 14.00 15.77 -8.45
CA MET A 1 13.42 14.90 -7.41
C MET A 1 12.61 13.80 -8.08
N ASN A 2 12.77 12.58 -7.61
CA ASN A 2 11.93 11.47 -8.07
C ASN A 2 10.74 11.34 -7.11
N LEU A 3 9.61 11.92 -7.47
CA LEU A 3 8.45 12.00 -6.59
C LEU A 3 7.91 10.61 -6.20
N VAL A 4 7.80 9.70 -7.16
CA VAL A 4 7.26 8.37 -6.89
C VAL A 4 8.18 7.60 -5.94
N MET A 5 9.49 7.78 -6.06
CA MET A 5 10.45 7.16 -5.14
C MET A 5 10.30 7.73 -3.72
N VAL A 6 10.15 9.05 -3.60
CA VAL A 6 9.93 9.69 -2.29
C VAL A 6 8.66 9.16 -1.65
N LEU A 7 7.57 9.10 -2.41
CA LEU A 7 6.28 8.61 -1.89
C LEU A 7 6.35 7.13 -1.52
N ALA A 8 7.03 6.31 -2.32
CA ALA A 8 7.21 4.90 -2.00
C ALA A 8 8.01 4.73 -0.70
N ALA A 9 9.08 5.50 -0.53
CA ALA A 9 9.90 5.43 0.67
C ALA A 9 9.11 5.87 1.92
N LEU A 10 8.34 6.96 1.81
CA LEU A 10 7.48 7.41 2.90
C LEU A 10 6.39 6.39 3.21
N SER A 11 5.83 5.77 2.17
CA SER A 11 4.86 4.69 2.33
C SER A 11 5.45 3.53 3.12
N GLY A 12 6.69 3.16 2.84
CA GLY A 12 7.40 2.13 3.59
C GLY A 12 7.59 2.49 5.06
N ALA A 13 7.95 3.74 5.34
CA ALA A 13 8.11 4.21 6.72
C ALA A 13 6.79 4.14 7.49
N VAL A 14 5.69 4.60 6.87
CA VAL A 14 4.35 4.52 7.47
C VAL A 14 3.96 3.07 7.73
N ALA A 15 4.24 2.18 6.78
CA ALA A 15 3.92 0.76 6.89
C ALA A 15 4.61 0.11 8.09
N VAL A 16 5.89 0.41 8.29
CA VAL A 16 6.64 -0.13 9.43
C VAL A 16 6.07 0.41 10.74
N ALA A 17 5.79 1.71 10.79
CA ALA A 17 5.20 2.33 11.98
C ALA A 17 3.83 1.72 12.31
N ALA A 18 2.98 1.53 11.30
CA ALA A 18 1.65 0.94 11.50
C ALA A 18 1.74 -0.51 11.97
N GLY A 19 2.65 -1.28 11.37
CA GLY A 19 2.86 -2.67 11.78
C GLY A 19 3.36 -2.78 13.21
N ALA A 20 4.29 -1.91 13.59
CA ALA A 20 4.82 -1.88 14.95
C ALA A 20 3.72 -1.50 15.96
N PHE A 21 2.90 -0.50 15.65
CA PHE A 21 1.80 -0.10 16.50
C PHE A 21 0.75 -1.22 16.63
N GLY A 22 0.44 -1.90 15.53
CA GLY A 22 -0.45 -3.05 15.55
C GLY A 22 0.04 -4.18 16.41
N ALA A 23 1.37 -4.39 16.46
CA ALA A 23 1.97 -5.45 17.27
C ALA A 23 2.06 -5.09 18.76
N HIS A 24 2.25 -3.81 19.10
CA HIS A 24 2.62 -3.42 20.46
C HIS A 24 1.65 -2.42 21.11
N GLY A 25 0.98 -1.57 20.35
CA GLY A 25 0.18 -0.48 20.90
C GLY A 25 -1.33 -0.61 20.70
N ALA A 26 -1.79 -1.58 19.94
CA ALA A 26 -3.19 -1.77 19.63
C ALA A 26 -3.63 -3.21 19.94
N SER A 27 -4.93 -3.43 20.01
CA SER A 27 -5.49 -4.77 20.27
C SER A 27 -6.75 -4.99 19.44
N GLY A 28 -7.20 -6.24 19.36
CA GLY A 28 -8.44 -6.60 18.69
C GLY A 28 -8.44 -6.26 17.20
N GLN A 29 -9.58 -5.80 16.71
CA GLN A 29 -9.77 -5.50 15.28
C GLN A 29 -8.85 -4.38 14.81
N ALA A 30 -8.60 -3.37 15.64
CA ALA A 30 -7.68 -2.29 15.27
C ALA A 30 -6.27 -2.81 15.00
N ALA A 31 -5.79 -3.72 15.83
CA ALA A 31 -4.48 -4.34 15.63
C ALA A 31 -4.43 -5.11 14.32
N GLU A 32 -5.50 -5.83 13.97
CA GLU A 32 -5.57 -6.58 12.72
C GLU A 32 -5.56 -5.67 11.50
N TRP A 33 -6.32 -4.57 11.53
CA TRP A 33 -6.33 -3.60 10.44
C TRP A 33 -4.94 -2.98 10.24
N LEU A 34 -4.26 -2.64 11.35
CA LEU A 34 -2.91 -2.06 11.27
C LEU A 34 -1.89 -3.06 10.71
N ARG A 35 -1.97 -4.32 11.10
CA ARG A 35 -1.08 -5.36 10.56
C ARG A 35 -1.33 -5.61 9.08
N THR A 36 -2.59 -5.77 8.70
CA THR A 36 -2.94 -6.05 7.31
C THR A 36 -2.54 -4.87 6.43
N GLY A 37 -2.92 -3.66 6.83
CA GLY A 37 -2.56 -2.45 6.08
C GLY A 37 -1.06 -2.28 5.97
N GLY A 38 -0.35 -2.44 7.08
CA GLY A 38 1.11 -2.30 7.11
C GLY A 38 1.81 -3.32 6.23
N GLN A 39 1.36 -4.57 6.25
CA GLN A 39 1.94 -5.63 5.45
C GLN A 39 1.77 -5.36 3.94
N TYR A 40 0.54 -5.06 3.51
CA TYR A 40 0.28 -4.76 2.10
C TYR A 40 0.99 -3.49 1.66
N GLN A 41 1.00 -2.46 2.50
CA GLN A 41 1.65 -1.21 2.18
C GLN A 41 3.16 -1.39 2.03
N LEU A 42 3.80 -2.13 2.93
CA LEU A 42 5.24 -2.35 2.86
C LEU A 42 5.63 -3.15 1.61
N ILE A 43 4.91 -4.23 1.33
CA ILE A 43 5.17 -5.05 0.13
C ILE A 43 5.09 -4.18 -1.12
N HIS A 44 4.07 -3.32 -1.21
CA HIS A 44 3.86 -2.53 -2.42
C HIS A 44 4.75 -1.28 -2.47
N ALA A 45 5.23 -0.80 -1.33
CA ALA A 45 6.30 0.22 -1.33
C ALA A 45 7.56 -0.34 -1.96
N VAL A 46 7.95 -1.56 -1.58
CA VAL A 46 9.10 -2.24 -2.18
C VAL A 46 8.84 -2.53 -3.67
N ALA A 47 7.64 -3.02 -3.99
CA ALA A 47 7.26 -3.28 -5.38
C ALA A 47 7.34 -2.03 -6.24
N ALA A 48 6.95 -0.87 -5.71
CA ALA A 48 7.05 0.40 -6.42
C ALA A 48 8.51 0.75 -6.74
N LEU A 49 9.39 0.56 -5.77
CA LEU A 49 10.82 0.83 -5.98
C LEU A 49 11.42 -0.13 -7.03
N VAL A 50 11.03 -1.40 -7.00
CA VAL A 50 11.45 -2.38 -8.01
C VAL A 50 10.92 -1.98 -9.38
N ALA A 51 9.65 -1.59 -9.48
CA ALA A 51 9.05 -1.16 -10.73
C ALA A 51 9.80 0.04 -11.33
N LEU A 52 10.23 0.98 -10.49
CA LEU A 52 11.04 2.11 -10.96
C LEU A 52 12.38 1.66 -11.54
N ARG A 53 13.01 0.67 -10.95
CA ARG A 53 14.27 0.12 -11.46
C ARG A 53 14.08 -0.60 -12.80
N LEU A 54 12.87 -1.09 -13.04
CA LEU A 54 12.52 -1.77 -14.30
C LEU A 54 11.94 -0.80 -15.33
N ASP A 55 12.01 0.50 -15.07
CA ASP A 55 11.42 1.54 -15.92
C ASP A 55 9.91 1.39 -16.10
N ALA A 56 9.25 0.78 -15.13
CA ALA A 56 7.80 0.56 -15.12
C ALA A 56 7.12 1.61 -14.23
N ARG A 57 7.10 2.85 -14.71
CA ARG A 57 6.63 3.99 -13.93
C ARG A 57 5.13 3.94 -13.62
N GLY A 58 4.32 3.49 -14.58
CA GLY A 58 2.88 3.35 -14.39
C GLY A 58 2.53 2.38 -13.27
N PRO A 59 3.03 1.13 -13.32
CA PRO A 59 2.85 0.19 -12.21
C PRO A 59 3.32 0.74 -10.87
N ALA A 60 4.46 1.45 -10.84
CA ALA A 60 4.97 2.05 -9.60
C ALA A 60 3.95 3.01 -8.99
N TRP A 61 3.32 3.87 -9.80
CA TRP A 61 2.29 4.78 -9.32
C TRP A 61 1.06 4.05 -8.80
N LEU A 62 0.63 2.97 -9.46
CA LEU A 62 -0.50 2.17 -8.98
C LEU A 62 -0.19 1.50 -7.65
N PHE A 63 1.04 1.04 -7.45
CA PHE A 63 1.43 0.45 -6.17
C PHE A 63 1.40 1.49 -5.05
N VAL A 64 1.92 2.68 -5.29
CA VAL A 64 1.90 3.75 -4.28
C VAL A 64 0.47 4.20 -3.98
N ALA A 65 -0.29 4.53 -5.02
CA ALA A 65 -1.67 5.02 -4.85
C ALA A 65 -2.58 3.95 -4.28
N GLY A 66 -2.49 2.72 -4.79
CA GLY A 66 -3.29 1.60 -4.31
C GLY A 66 -3.00 1.25 -2.86
N ALA A 67 -1.73 1.24 -2.48
CA ALA A 67 -1.34 0.97 -1.10
C ALA A 67 -1.82 2.08 -0.16
N ALA A 68 -1.74 3.34 -0.58
CA ALA A 68 -2.23 4.46 0.21
C ALA A 68 -3.74 4.34 0.45
N LEU A 69 -4.50 4.01 -0.56
CA LEU A 69 -5.95 3.85 -0.43
C LEU A 69 -6.31 2.62 0.39
N PHE A 70 -5.69 1.48 0.09
CA PHE A 70 -5.95 0.22 0.79
C PHE A 70 -5.58 0.33 2.28
N ALA A 71 -4.32 0.68 2.56
CA ALA A 71 -3.84 0.79 3.93
C ALA A 71 -4.43 1.99 4.65
N GLY A 72 -4.58 3.12 3.96
CA GLY A 72 -5.11 4.34 4.55
C GLY A 72 -6.51 4.17 5.13
N THR A 73 -7.41 3.48 4.41
CA THR A 73 -8.76 3.21 4.92
C THR A 73 -8.72 2.30 6.15
N LEU A 74 -7.85 1.28 6.15
CA LEU A 74 -7.68 0.40 7.30
C LEU A 74 -7.13 1.16 8.51
N TYR A 75 -6.15 2.03 8.29
CA TYR A 75 -5.57 2.82 9.39
C TYR A 75 -6.59 3.80 9.97
N LEU A 76 -7.39 4.44 9.12
CA LEU A 76 -8.43 5.34 9.58
C LEU A 76 -9.47 4.59 10.42
N MET A 77 -9.89 3.40 9.99
CA MET A 77 -10.83 2.59 10.77
C MET A 77 -10.21 2.15 12.10
N ALA A 78 -8.91 1.83 12.10
CA ALA A 78 -8.21 1.48 13.33
C ALA A 78 -8.19 2.64 14.34
N LEU A 79 -8.22 3.87 13.84
CA LEU A 79 -8.25 5.08 14.67
C LEU A 79 -9.67 5.53 15.01
N GLY A 80 -10.68 4.77 14.65
CA GLY A 80 -12.07 5.05 15.01
C GLY A 80 -12.95 5.61 13.89
N ALA A 81 -12.44 5.70 12.66
CA ALA A 81 -13.25 6.16 11.53
C ALA A 81 -14.38 5.18 11.22
N PRO A 82 -15.46 5.63 10.56
CA PRO A 82 -16.62 4.78 10.29
C PRO A 82 -16.26 3.54 9.45
N ARG A 83 -16.91 2.43 9.78
CA ARG A 83 -16.66 1.14 9.10
C ARG A 83 -17.05 1.11 7.63
N TRP A 84 -17.86 2.08 7.14
CA TRP A 84 -18.19 2.13 5.73
C TRP A 84 -16.94 2.34 4.86
N LEU A 85 -15.85 2.86 5.43
CA LEU A 85 -14.57 2.95 4.73
C LEU A 85 -14.06 1.59 4.28
N GLY A 86 -14.49 0.51 4.91
CA GLY A 86 -14.18 -0.84 4.47
C GLY A 86 -14.72 -1.17 3.08
N ALA A 87 -15.72 -0.42 2.60
CA ALA A 87 -16.20 -0.55 1.23
C ALA A 87 -15.28 0.14 0.22
N VAL A 88 -14.46 1.08 0.69
CA VAL A 88 -13.47 1.79 -0.15
C VAL A 88 -12.16 1.00 -0.24
N THR A 89 -11.82 0.26 0.80
CA THR A 89 -10.58 -0.54 0.86
C THR A 89 -10.37 -1.42 -0.38
N PRO A 90 -11.39 -2.15 -0.89
CA PRO A 90 -11.21 -2.97 -2.09
C PRO A 90 -10.81 -2.20 -3.34
N LEU A 91 -11.17 -0.92 -3.44
CA LEU A 91 -10.74 -0.09 -4.57
C LEU A 91 -9.22 0.05 -4.58
N GLY A 92 -8.62 0.23 -3.40
CA GLY A 92 -7.17 0.22 -3.27
C GLY A 92 -6.58 -1.13 -3.70
N GLY A 93 -7.20 -2.22 -3.26
CA GLY A 93 -6.79 -3.57 -3.66
C GLY A 93 -6.83 -3.77 -5.18
N LEU A 94 -7.87 -3.25 -5.83
CA LEU A 94 -7.96 -3.34 -7.29
C LEU A 94 -6.84 -2.57 -7.99
N LEU A 95 -6.45 -1.41 -7.45
CA LEU A 95 -5.32 -0.65 -8.00
C LEU A 95 -4.03 -1.46 -7.86
N LEU A 96 -3.84 -2.15 -6.73
CA LEU A 96 -2.66 -2.98 -6.52
C LEU A 96 -2.63 -4.14 -7.51
N ILE A 97 -3.75 -4.83 -7.69
CA ILE A 97 -3.87 -5.90 -8.69
C ILE A 97 -3.58 -5.35 -10.08
N GLY A 98 -4.14 -4.19 -10.40
CA GLY A 98 -3.91 -3.53 -11.68
C GLY A 98 -2.43 -3.23 -11.91
N GLY A 99 -1.72 -2.81 -10.87
CA GLY A 99 -0.29 -2.57 -10.93
C GLY A 99 0.50 -3.83 -11.29
N TRP A 100 0.18 -4.95 -10.66
CA TRP A 100 0.84 -6.23 -10.95
C TRP A 100 0.56 -6.71 -12.36
N LEU A 101 -0.70 -6.61 -12.81
CA LEU A 101 -1.07 -7.00 -14.17
C LEU A 101 -0.39 -6.11 -15.21
N TRP A 102 -0.32 -4.82 -14.96
CA TRP A 102 0.39 -3.89 -15.85
C TRP A 102 1.86 -4.24 -15.92
N LEU A 103 2.47 -4.53 -14.76
CA LEU A 103 3.88 -4.93 -14.73
C LEU A 103 4.10 -6.20 -15.53
N ALA A 104 3.20 -7.16 -15.45
CA ALA A 104 3.27 -8.38 -16.24
C ALA A 104 3.22 -8.08 -17.74
N VAL A 105 2.33 -7.20 -18.16
CA VAL A 105 2.22 -6.79 -19.57
C VAL A 105 3.51 -6.09 -20.03
N THR A 106 4.06 -5.25 -19.17
CA THR A 106 5.35 -4.57 -19.47
C THR A 106 6.45 -5.60 -19.71
N GLY A 107 6.50 -6.66 -18.89
CA GLY A 107 7.45 -7.73 -19.06
C GLY A 107 7.28 -8.51 -20.36
N MET A 108 6.04 -8.70 -20.80
CA MET A 108 5.73 -9.37 -22.06
C MET A 108 6.26 -8.59 -23.28
N ARG A 109 6.34 -7.29 -23.17
CA ARG A 109 6.81 -6.41 -24.27
C ARG A 109 8.33 -6.27 -24.29
N GLY A 110 8.95 -6.52 -23.14
CA GLY A 110 10.39 -6.40 -23.00
C GLY A 110 11.09 -7.68 -23.37
#